data_51c05cd5d53c40bfb2fd171d83186ac1
#
_entry.id   51c05cd5d53c40bfb2fd171d83186ac1
#
_cell.length_a   1.000
_cell.length_b   1.000
_cell.length_c   1.000
_cell.angle_alpha   90.00
_cell.angle_beta   90.00
_cell.angle_gamma   90.00
#
_symmetry.space_group_name_H-M   'P 1'
#
loop_
_entity.id
_entity.type
_entity.pdbx_description
1 polymer ?
#
loop_
_entity_poly.entity_id
_entity_poly.type
_entity_poly.pdbx_seq_one_letter_code
_entity_poly.pdbx_strand_id
1 'polypeptide(L)'
;MQSLDGVFRREWGAAVAAIARWSGDLTVAEDAVQEAGADALRTWPRDGMPANPGAWLVTAARNRARDRLRRESVRPGRELAAVIDDITARTDRAGVPHRVRDDE
;
A
#
# COMPACT_ATOMS: atom_id res chain seq x y z
N MET A 1 13.18 -19.94 -8.89
CA MET A 1 13.26 -19.02 -7.77
C MET A 1 12.95 -17.63 -8.22
N GLN A 2 12.23 -16.86 -7.42
CA GLN A 2 11.85 -15.52 -7.82
C GLN A 2 12.85 -14.53 -7.32
N SER A 3 13.24 -13.60 -8.18
CA SER A 3 14.06 -12.47 -7.74
C SER A 3 13.15 -11.36 -7.28
N LEU A 4 13.68 -10.45 -6.46
CA LEU A 4 12.94 -9.27 -6.05
C LEU A 4 12.50 -8.47 -7.26
N ASP A 5 13.37 -8.35 -8.24
CA ASP A 5 13.08 -7.60 -9.44
C ASP A 5 11.92 -8.20 -10.22
N GLY A 6 11.89 -9.51 -10.33
CA GLY A 6 10.79 -10.19 -10.99
C GLY A 6 9.47 -10.05 -10.26
N VAL A 7 9.52 -10.10 -8.93
CA VAL A 7 8.33 -9.90 -8.11
C VAL A 7 7.78 -8.49 -8.33
N PHE A 8 8.64 -7.47 -8.29
CA PHE A 8 8.20 -6.11 -8.50
C PHE A 8 7.55 -5.94 -9.86
N ARG A 9 8.14 -6.50 -10.90
CA ARG A 9 7.57 -6.35 -12.23
C ARG A 9 6.18 -6.95 -12.31
N ARG A 10 5.98 -8.09 -11.70
CA ARG A 10 4.67 -8.74 -11.75
C ARG A 10 3.63 -8.03 -10.90
N GLU A 11 4.05 -7.51 -9.75
CA GLU A 11 3.09 -6.98 -8.78
C GLU A 11 2.90 -5.47 -8.87
N TRP A 12 3.79 -4.79 -9.58
CA TRP A 12 3.80 -3.33 -9.60
C TRP A 12 2.49 -2.73 -10.06
N GLY A 13 2.03 -3.15 -11.24
CA GLY A 13 0.84 -2.57 -11.84
C GLY A 13 -0.40 -2.79 -10.97
N ALA A 14 -0.53 -3.99 -10.44
CA ALA A 14 -1.67 -4.30 -9.58
C ALA A 14 -1.63 -3.48 -8.30
N ALA A 15 -0.45 -3.30 -7.72
CA ALA A 15 -0.31 -2.52 -6.50
C ALA A 15 -0.64 -1.04 -6.74
N VAL A 16 -0.12 -0.48 -7.83
CA VAL A 16 -0.41 0.91 -8.18
C VAL A 16 -1.91 1.09 -8.40
N ALA A 17 -2.53 0.16 -9.14
CA ALA A 17 -3.96 0.26 -9.40
C ALA A 17 -4.77 0.20 -8.10
N ALA A 18 -4.39 -0.68 -7.18
CA ALA A 18 -5.10 -0.81 -5.92
C ALA A 18 -5.01 0.48 -5.09
N ILE A 19 -3.81 1.04 -5.01
CA ILE A 19 -3.62 2.25 -4.21
C ILE A 19 -4.26 3.45 -4.90
N ALA A 20 -4.23 3.52 -6.23
CA ALA A 20 -4.86 4.61 -6.95
C ALA A 20 -6.37 4.59 -6.74
N ARG A 21 -6.99 3.41 -6.76
CA ARG A 21 -8.42 3.31 -6.51
C ARG A 21 -8.76 3.74 -5.09
N TRP A 22 -7.92 3.35 -4.13
CA TRP A 22 -8.15 3.66 -2.74
C TRP A 22 -7.93 5.15 -2.45
N SER A 23 -6.86 5.74 -3.00
CA SER A 23 -6.50 7.12 -2.68
C SER A 23 -7.14 8.13 -3.60
N GLY A 24 -7.54 7.71 -4.79
CA GLY A 24 -8.04 8.62 -5.81
C GLY A 24 -6.96 9.45 -6.47
N ASP A 25 -5.69 9.07 -6.33
CA ASP A 25 -4.58 9.88 -6.82
C ASP A 25 -3.48 8.98 -7.35
N LEU A 26 -3.28 8.98 -8.66
CA LEU A 26 -2.29 8.13 -9.30
C LEU A 26 -0.87 8.49 -8.90
N THR A 27 -0.58 9.77 -8.74
CA THR A 27 0.77 10.19 -8.35
C THR A 27 1.10 9.69 -6.95
N VAL A 28 0.17 9.83 -6.03
CA VAL A 28 0.35 9.30 -4.68
C VAL A 28 0.56 7.79 -4.74
N ALA A 29 -0.22 7.10 -5.56
CA ALA A 29 -0.12 5.65 -5.68
C ALA A 29 1.25 5.23 -6.19
N GLU A 30 1.73 5.87 -7.24
CA GLU A 30 3.03 5.52 -7.81
C GLU A 30 4.16 5.76 -6.82
N ASP A 31 4.13 6.90 -6.14
CA ASP A 31 5.15 7.22 -5.15
C ASP A 31 5.11 6.25 -3.97
N ALA A 32 3.91 5.92 -3.52
CA ALA A 32 3.76 5.02 -2.38
C ALA A 32 4.24 3.61 -2.70
N VAL A 33 3.94 3.12 -3.91
CA VAL A 33 4.40 1.79 -4.32
C VAL A 33 5.91 1.78 -4.49
N GLN A 34 6.50 2.86 -5.01
CA GLN A 34 7.95 2.97 -5.09
C GLN A 34 8.58 2.90 -3.71
N GLU A 35 8.03 3.61 -2.76
CA GLU A 35 8.54 3.60 -1.39
C GLU A 35 8.39 2.22 -0.76
N ALA A 36 7.27 1.56 -1.00
CA ALA A 36 7.06 0.21 -0.51
C ALA A 36 8.08 -0.75 -1.12
N GLY A 37 8.40 -0.56 -2.40
CA GLY A 37 9.45 -1.35 -3.05
C GLY A 37 10.80 -1.16 -2.41
N ALA A 38 11.13 0.08 -2.07
CA ALA A 38 12.38 0.35 -1.36
C ALA A 38 12.40 -0.32 0.01
N ASP A 39 11.26 -0.32 0.71
CA ASP A 39 11.15 -1.03 1.98
C ASP A 39 11.40 -2.52 1.80
N ALA A 40 10.84 -3.10 0.74
CA ALA A 40 11.02 -4.53 0.45
C ALA A 40 12.49 -4.84 0.20
N LEU A 41 13.19 -3.99 -0.52
CA LEU A 41 14.61 -4.19 -0.80
C LEU A 41 15.45 -4.19 0.48
N ARG A 42 15.04 -3.43 1.48
CA ARG A 42 15.74 -3.43 2.76
C ARG A 42 15.34 -4.60 3.65
N THR A 43 14.10 -5.01 3.58
CA THR A 43 13.52 -5.92 4.55
C THR A 43 13.61 -7.38 4.13
N TRP A 44 13.25 -7.67 2.89
CA TRP A 44 13.12 -9.06 2.44
C TRP A 44 14.44 -9.84 2.45
N PRO A 45 15.59 -9.23 2.06
CA PRO A 45 16.83 -9.99 2.15
C PRO A 45 17.17 -10.40 3.56
N ARG A 46 16.78 -9.58 4.55
CA ARG A 46 17.08 -9.88 5.94
C ARG A 46 16.03 -10.80 6.56
N ASP A 47 14.75 -10.52 6.30
CA ASP A 47 13.66 -11.22 6.96
C ASP A 47 13.03 -12.31 6.13
N GLY A 48 13.37 -12.40 4.85
CA GLY A 48 12.76 -13.37 3.94
C GLY A 48 11.62 -12.77 3.16
N MET A 49 11.38 -13.34 1.97
CA MET A 49 10.28 -12.87 1.14
C MET A 49 8.97 -13.35 1.75
N PRO A 50 7.98 -12.47 1.85
CA PRO A 50 6.69 -12.88 2.41
C PRO A 50 6.00 -13.90 1.51
N ALA A 51 5.06 -14.64 2.10
CA ALA A 51 4.32 -15.65 1.36
C ALA A 51 3.50 -15.04 0.22
N ASN A 52 3.02 -13.82 0.42
CA ASN A 52 2.27 -13.12 -0.61
C ASN A 52 2.89 -11.75 -0.82
N PRO A 53 3.90 -11.66 -1.70
CA PRO A 53 4.61 -10.40 -1.91
C PRO A 53 3.71 -9.27 -2.42
N GLY A 54 2.72 -9.60 -3.26
CA GLY A 54 1.82 -8.57 -3.77
C GLY A 54 1.00 -7.95 -2.68
N ALA A 55 0.45 -8.75 -1.79
CA ALA A 55 -0.31 -8.23 -0.66
C ALA A 55 0.57 -7.40 0.27
N TRP A 56 1.81 -7.85 0.48
CA TRP A 56 2.74 -7.11 1.30
C TRP A 56 3.00 -5.73 0.71
N LEU A 57 3.23 -5.67 -0.61
CA LEU A 57 3.47 -4.39 -1.29
C LEU A 57 2.27 -3.46 -1.19
N VAL A 58 1.06 -3.99 -1.37
CA VAL A 58 -0.14 -3.18 -1.26
C VAL A 58 -0.30 -2.63 0.15
N THR A 59 -0.08 -3.46 1.17
CA THR A 59 -0.20 -3.01 2.55
C THR A 59 0.82 -1.94 2.88
N ALA A 60 2.07 -2.17 2.49
CA ALA A 60 3.14 -1.20 2.75
C ALA A 60 2.88 0.11 2.00
N ALA A 61 2.44 0.00 0.74
CA ALA A 61 2.14 1.19 -0.05
C ALA A 61 0.96 1.96 0.53
N ARG A 62 -0.06 1.24 1.02
CA ARG A 62 -1.21 1.91 1.63
C ARG A 62 -0.77 2.69 2.86
N ASN A 63 0.09 2.11 3.68
CA ASN A 63 0.60 2.81 4.86
C ASN A 63 1.38 4.06 4.47
N ARG A 64 2.19 3.97 3.42
CA ARG A 64 2.94 5.12 2.93
C ARG A 64 2.00 6.20 2.39
N ALA A 65 0.99 5.80 1.62
CA ALA A 65 0.03 6.74 1.07
C ALA A 65 -0.78 7.42 2.18
N ARG A 66 -1.18 6.64 3.19
CA ARG A 66 -1.91 7.19 4.31
C ARG A 66 -1.11 8.24 5.07
N ASP A 67 0.18 7.96 5.29
CA ASP A 67 1.06 8.92 5.96
C ASP A 67 1.17 10.20 5.15
N ARG A 68 1.30 10.06 3.83
CA ARG A 68 1.40 11.22 2.97
C ARG A 68 0.13 12.06 3.02
N LEU A 69 -1.03 11.41 2.94
CA LEU A 69 -2.30 12.11 3.03
C LEU A 69 -2.49 12.78 4.38
N ARG A 70 -2.03 12.15 5.45
CA ARG A 70 -2.08 12.77 6.76
C ARG A 70 -1.24 14.02 6.83
N ARG A 71 -0.05 13.98 6.27
CA ARG A 71 0.81 15.17 6.29
C ARG A 71 0.17 16.30 5.53
N GLU A 72 -0.51 16.00 4.43
CA GLU A 72 -1.20 17.02 3.67
C GLU A 72 -2.43 17.52 4.39
N SER A 73 -3.00 16.73 5.26
CA SER A 73 -4.22 17.11 5.96
C SER A 73 -3.98 18.13 7.06
N VAL A 74 -2.74 18.54 7.31
CA VAL A 74 -2.52 19.66 8.23
C VAL A 74 -2.95 20.96 7.59
N ARG A 75 -3.29 20.95 6.29
CA ARG A 75 -3.78 22.12 5.60
C ARG A 75 -5.29 22.21 5.75
N PRO A 76 -5.92 23.28 5.24
CA PRO A 76 -7.36 23.37 5.25
C PRO A 76 -7.96 22.09 4.63
N GLY A 77 -8.99 21.58 5.26
CA GLY A 77 -9.60 20.34 4.81
C GLY A 77 -9.15 19.13 5.61
N ARG A 78 -8.31 19.33 6.61
CA ARG A 78 -7.78 18.19 7.35
C ARG A 78 -8.87 17.36 8.01
N GLU A 79 -9.95 17.97 8.45
CA GLU A 79 -11.00 17.22 9.10
C GLU A 79 -11.66 16.25 8.15
N LEU A 80 -11.89 16.69 6.92
CA LEU A 80 -12.47 15.81 5.91
C LEU A 80 -11.52 14.67 5.60
N ALA A 81 -10.23 14.97 5.47
CA ALA A 81 -9.25 13.94 5.21
C ALA A 81 -9.20 12.92 6.32
N ALA A 82 -9.31 13.36 7.57
CA ALA A 82 -9.32 12.45 8.71
C ALA A 82 -10.55 11.55 8.69
N VAL A 83 -11.70 12.08 8.31
CA VAL A 83 -12.92 11.29 8.21
C VAL A 83 -12.78 10.23 7.11
N ILE A 84 -12.24 10.63 5.97
CA ILE A 84 -12.03 9.71 4.87
C ILE A 84 -11.07 8.59 5.28
N ASP A 85 -10.00 8.95 5.95
CA ASP A 85 -9.03 7.96 6.40
C ASP A 85 -9.65 6.97 7.38
N ASP A 86 -10.50 7.46 8.29
CA ASP A 86 -11.16 6.61 9.26
C ASP A 86 -12.13 5.64 8.56
N ILE A 87 -12.88 6.11 7.61
CA ILE A 87 -13.79 5.28 6.84
C ILE A 87 -13.01 4.20 6.10
N THR A 88 -11.91 4.58 5.48
CA THR A 88 -11.06 3.65 4.75
C THR A 88 -10.50 2.57 5.68
N ALA A 89 -10.05 2.97 6.85
CA ALA A 89 -9.52 2.03 7.81
C ALA A 89 -10.56 1.02 8.27
N ARG A 90 -11.78 1.47 8.48
CA ARG A 90 -12.86 0.57 8.84
C ARG A 90 -13.21 -0.38 7.71
N THR A 91 -13.21 0.12 6.49
CA THR A 91 -13.48 -0.71 5.33
C THR A 91 -12.40 -1.77 5.18
N ASP A 92 -11.15 -1.41 5.40
CA ASP A 92 -10.06 -2.36 5.32
C ASP A 92 -10.24 -3.47 6.34
N ARG A 93 -10.61 -3.15 7.56
CA ARG A 93 -10.80 -4.16 8.58
C ARG A 93 -11.97 -5.08 8.25
N ALA A 94 -13.03 -4.51 7.71
CA ALA A 94 -14.20 -5.29 7.40
C ALA A 94 -14.03 -6.10 6.14
N GLY A 95 -13.33 -5.57 5.18
CA GLY A 95 -13.24 -6.20 3.90
C GLY A 95 -12.10 -7.05 3.70
N VAL A 96 -11.27 -7.09 4.66
CA VAL A 96 -10.12 -7.67 4.48
C VAL A 96 -10.09 -9.00 4.23
N PRO A 97 -10.97 -9.62 4.28
CA PRO A 97 -10.79 -10.88 3.92
C PRO A 97 -10.05 -10.90 2.70
N HIS A 98 -10.18 -10.15 1.98
CA HIS A 98 -9.47 -10.27 0.95
C HIS A 98 -8.17 -10.00 1.17
N ARG A 99 -8.13 -9.87 1.88
CA ARG A 99 -6.94 -9.78 1.98
C ARG A 99 -6.53 -10.76 2.66
N VAL A 100 -7.04 -11.13 2.47
CA VAL A 100 -6.61 -11.67 2.84
C VAL A 100 -6.41 -12.50 3.16
N ARG A 101 -6.64 -12.76 3.31
CA ARG A 101 -6.30 -13.33 3.49
C ARG A 101 -6.10 -14.01 3.05
N ASP A 102 -6.24 -14.03 2.37
CA ASP A 102 -5.72 -14.53 1.82
C ASP A 102 -5.01 -15.09 1.93
N ASP A 103 -5.16 -15.18 2.51
CA ASP A 103 -4.24 -15.60 2.76
C ASP A 103 -4.07 -16.43 3.03
N GLU A 104 -4.53 -16.74 3.11
CA GLU A 104 -4.01 -17.34 3.27
C GLU A 104 -3.69 -17.75 3.12
#